data_9e337be71ecc6d17b1d33d75e42ef123
#
_entry.id   9e337be71ecc6d17b1d33d75e42ef123
#
_cell.length_a   1.000
_cell.length_b   1.000
_cell.length_c   1.000
_cell.angle_alpha   90.00
_cell.angle_beta   90.00
_cell.angle_gamma   90.00
#
_symmetry.space_group_name_H-M   'P 1'
#
loop_
_entity.id
_entity.type
_entity.pdbx_description
1 polymer ?
#
loop_
_entity_poly.entity_id
_entity_poly.type
_entity_poly.pdbx_seq_one_letter_code
_entity_poly.pdbx_strand_id
1 'polypeptide(L)'
;SPLSARTAEQRAAVQAALDELAPGRYEVVLGLKHSSPKIEHAVADVVSRGFRTVVAAVLAPHDSELSVGEYVGRVIAAAEASGERVAVHAVRSWATEPAFVDFVARDLQRRLDTAARPARVLFTAHSLPARILDTGDPYPAEVRATAEAVAAQLGLRERTGWDIAWQSAGRTPDPWLGPDLATTIAGLSGSDVATVIVAA
;
A
#
# COMPACT_ATOMS: atom_id res chain seq x y z
N SER A 1 -8.79 -13.21 -12.93
CA SER A 1 -7.40 -13.46 -12.47
C SER A 1 -7.41 -13.61 -10.95
N PRO A 2 -6.39 -14.22 -10.33
CA PRO A 2 -6.28 -14.31 -8.87
C PRO A 2 -6.37 -12.92 -8.19
N LEU A 3 -5.81 -11.89 -8.81
CA LEU A 3 -5.88 -10.53 -8.32
C LEU A 3 -7.32 -10.01 -8.24
N SER A 4 -8.13 -10.25 -9.27
CA SER A 4 -9.53 -9.80 -9.29
C SER A 4 -10.37 -10.48 -8.19
N ALA A 5 -10.13 -11.77 -7.94
CA ALA A 5 -10.81 -12.50 -6.87
C ALA A 5 -10.43 -11.91 -5.49
N ARG A 6 -9.13 -11.69 -5.24
CA ARG A 6 -8.65 -11.09 -3.99
C ARG A 6 -9.20 -9.69 -3.76
N THR A 7 -9.25 -8.85 -4.80
CA THR A 7 -9.83 -7.51 -4.69
C THR A 7 -11.33 -7.56 -4.37
N ALA A 8 -12.07 -8.52 -4.95
CA ALA A 8 -13.48 -8.71 -4.62
C ALA A 8 -13.69 -9.20 -3.17
N GLU A 9 -12.83 -10.10 -2.68
CA GLU A 9 -12.82 -10.55 -1.28
C GLU A 9 -12.54 -9.38 -0.33
N GLN A 10 -11.53 -8.53 -0.64
CA GLN A 10 -11.22 -7.34 0.15
C GLN A 10 -12.41 -6.37 0.21
N ARG A 11 -13.05 -6.08 -0.95
CA ARG A 11 -14.26 -5.27 -0.98
C ARG A 11 -15.36 -5.85 -0.06
N ALA A 12 -15.60 -7.15 -0.15
CA ALA A 12 -16.63 -7.81 0.66
C ALA A 12 -16.30 -7.73 2.16
N ALA A 13 -15.04 -7.90 2.54
CA ALA A 13 -14.58 -7.78 3.92
C ALA A 13 -14.75 -6.37 4.48
N VAL A 14 -14.41 -5.33 3.67
CA VAL A 14 -14.63 -3.93 4.07
C VAL A 14 -16.12 -3.64 4.23
N GLN A 15 -16.97 -4.11 3.30
CA GLN A 15 -18.43 -3.95 3.42
C GLN A 15 -18.95 -4.59 4.72
N ALA A 16 -18.55 -5.83 5.00
CA ALA A 16 -18.99 -6.53 6.21
C ALA A 16 -18.57 -5.78 7.49
N ALA A 17 -17.33 -5.31 7.56
CA ALA A 17 -16.84 -4.54 8.70
C ALA A 17 -17.62 -3.21 8.89
N LEU A 18 -17.94 -2.54 7.79
CA LEU A 18 -18.73 -1.30 7.84
C LEU A 18 -20.18 -1.56 8.24
N ASP A 19 -20.77 -2.68 7.82
CA ASP A 19 -22.13 -3.06 8.20
C ASP A 19 -22.22 -3.43 9.69
N GLU A 20 -21.16 -4.00 10.28
CA GLU A 20 -21.08 -4.22 11.73
C GLU A 20 -20.97 -2.91 12.51
N LEU A 21 -20.19 -1.94 12.00
CA LEU A 21 -19.98 -0.65 12.67
C LEU A 21 -21.15 0.33 12.50
N ALA A 22 -21.79 0.33 11.34
CA ALA A 22 -22.85 1.27 10.98
C ALA A 22 -23.77 0.65 9.91
N PRO A 23 -24.70 -0.22 10.30
CA PRO A 23 -25.57 -0.98 9.39
C PRO A 23 -26.30 -0.11 8.37
N GLY A 24 -26.15 -0.45 7.08
CA GLY A 24 -26.82 0.23 5.98
C GLY A 24 -26.39 1.68 5.69
N ARG A 25 -25.33 2.16 6.36
CA ARG A 25 -24.85 3.54 6.19
C ARG A 25 -23.87 3.69 5.02
N TYR A 26 -23.17 2.64 4.66
CA TYR A 26 -22.14 2.64 3.64
C TYR A 26 -22.39 1.57 2.58
N GLU A 27 -22.01 1.87 1.37
CA GLU A 27 -21.91 0.92 0.27
C GLU A 27 -20.50 0.93 -0.30
N VAL A 28 -19.86 -0.24 -0.36
CA VAL A 28 -18.49 -0.39 -0.88
C VAL A 28 -18.54 -0.86 -2.32
N VAL A 29 -18.04 -0.03 -3.22
CA VAL A 29 -17.91 -0.32 -4.65
C VAL A 29 -16.46 -0.38 -5.06
N LEU A 30 -16.14 -1.12 -6.12
CA LEU A 30 -14.81 -1.16 -6.71
C LEU A 30 -14.69 -0.15 -7.84
N GLY A 31 -13.59 0.62 -7.84
CA GLY A 31 -13.14 1.41 -8.96
C GLY A 31 -11.69 1.03 -9.30
N LEU A 32 -11.44 0.52 -10.50
CA LEU A 32 -10.15 -0.01 -10.92
C LEU A 32 -9.49 0.89 -11.98
N LYS A 33 -8.17 1.08 -11.88
CA LYS A 33 -7.42 1.93 -12.81
C LYS A 33 -7.32 1.31 -14.21
N HIS A 34 -7.03 0.02 -14.29
CA HIS A 34 -6.66 -0.65 -15.56
C HIS A 34 -7.69 -1.66 -16.05
N SER A 35 -8.67 -2.05 -15.23
CA SER A 35 -9.70 -3.04 -15.56
C SER A 35 -11.09 -2.53 -15.22
N SER A 36 -12.12 -3.32 -15.52
CA SER A 36 -13.52 -2.98 -15.18
C SER A 36 -13.88 -3.52 -13.78
N PRO A 37 -14.72 -2.78 -13.03
CA PRO A 37 -15.27 -1.45 -13.35
C PRO A 37 -14.20 -0.35 -13.21
N LYS A 38 -14.17 0.59 -14.15
CA LYS A 38 -13.28 1.76 -14.06
C LYS A 38 -13.73 2.68 -12.93
N ILE A 39 -12.78 3.45 -12.37
CA ILE A 39 -13.03 4.43 -11.31
C ILE A 39 -14.18 5.37 -11.73
N GLU A 40 -14.11 5.90 -12.95
CA GLU A 40 -15.08 6.84 -13.48
C GLU A 40 -16.49 6.25 -13.54
N HIS A 41 -16.59 4.98 -13.97
CA HIS A 41 -17.87 4.28 -14.04
C HIS A 41 -18.44 3.99 -12.64
N ALA A 42 -17.59 3.60 -11.70
CA ALA A 42 -18.01 3.34 -10.32
C ALA A 42 -18.53 4.61 -9.65
N VAL A 43 -17.86 5.75 -9.84
CA VAL A 43 -18.31 7.04 -9.31
C VAL A 43 -19.62 7.48 -9.98
N ALA A 44 -19.71 7.41 -11.30
CA ALA A 44 -20.93 7.76 -12.03
C ALA A 44 -22.14 6.91 -11.58
N ASP A 45 -21.94 5.61 -11.37
CA ASP A 45 -22.99 4.71 -10.89
C ASP A 45 -23.51 5.12 -9.51
N VAL A 46 -22.62 5.31 -8.52
CA VAL A 46 -23.08 5.69 -7.15
C VAL A 46 -23.73 7.08 -7.14
N VAL A 47 -23.23 8.04 -7.92
CA VAL A 47 -23.85 9.37 -8.03
C VAL A 47 -25.23 9.28 -8.68
N SER A 48 -25.43 8.47 -9.72
CA SER A 48 -26.72 8.28 -10.37
C SER A 48 -27.76 7.65 -9.45
N ARG A 49 -27.32 6.85 -8.48
CA ARG A 49 -28.15 6.23 -7.42
C ARG A 49 -28.44 7.15 -6.23
N GLY A 50 -27.97 8.41 -6.29
CA GLY A 50 -28.28 9.43 -5.31
C GLY A 50 -27.26 9.63 -4.20
N PHE A 51 -26.12 8.91 -4.21
CA PHE A 51 -25.05 9.18 -3.26
C PHE A 51 -24.43 10.56 -3.53
N ARG A 52 -24.15 11.32 -2.46
CA ARG A 52 -23.56 12.67 -2.53
C ARG A 52 -22.29 12.80 -1.67
N THR A 53 -21.85 11.70 -1.08
CA THR A 53 -20.55 11.62 -0.38
C THR A 53 -19.85 10.35 -0.85
N VAL A 54 -18.62 10.51 -1.31
CA VAL A 54 -17.75 9.42 -1.74
C VAL A 54 -16.50 9.41 -0.86
N VAL A 55 -16.18 8.27 -0.28
CA VAL A 55 -14.89 8.05 0.41
C VAL A 55 -14.01 7.22 -0.52
N ALA A 56 -12.96 7.84 -1.04
CA ALA A 56 -11.95 7.17 -1.86
C ALA A 56 -10.90 6.52 -0.96
N ALA A 57 -10.98 5.20 -0.76
CA ALA A 57 -9.99 4.42 -0.03
C ALA A 57 -9.14 3.62 -1.03
N VAL A 58 -7.86 3.95 -1.13
CA VAL A 58 -6.92 3.24 -2.00
C VAL A 58 -6.29 2.08 -1.23
N LEU A 59 -6.32 0.86 -1.82
CA LEU A 59 -5.76 -0.35 -1.18
C LEU A 59 -4.23 -0.41 -1.35
N ALA A 60 -3.56 0.73 -1.15
CA ALA A 60 -2.12 0.88 -1.02
C ALA A 60 -1.86 1.65 0.28
N PRO A 61 -1.05 1.13 1.22
CA PRO A 61 -0.92 1.71 2.55
C PRO A 61 -0.14 3.03 2.56
N HIS A 62 0.71 3.27 1.57
CA HIS A 62 1.64 4.39 1.52
C HIS A 62 1.22 5.41 0.47
N ASP A 63 1.07 6.66 0.90
CA ASP A 63 0.71 7.76 0.00
C ASP A 63 1.86 8.14 -0.93
N SER A 64 1.50 8.46 -2.17
CA SER A 64 2.35 9.12 -3.17
C SER A 64 1.47 9.78 -4.22
N GLU A 65 1.87 10.96 -4.68
CA GLU A 65 1.18 11.61 -5.80
C GLU A 65 1.23 10.79 -7.08
N LEU A 66 2.29 9.99 -7.28
CA LEU A 66 2.44 9.13 -8.47
C LEU A 66 1.59 7.84 -8.41
N SER A 67 0.96 7.54 -7.27
CA SER A 67 0.12 6.36 -7.09
C SER A 67 -1.24 6.72 -6.50
N VAL A 68 -1.34 6.87 -5.18
CA VAL A 68 -2.60 7.19 -4.48
C VAL A 68 -3.20 8.51 -4.99
N GLY A 69 -2.36 9.53 -5.21
CA GLY A 69 -2.79 10.82 -5.76
C GLY A 69 -3.50 10.68 -7.10
N GLU A 70 -2.99 9.84 -8.01
CA GLU A 70 -3.63 9.59 -9.29
C GLU A 70 -5.02 8.93 -9.14
N TYR A 71 -5.19 7.96 -8.23
CA TYR A 71 -6.49 7.34 -7.96
C TYR A 71 -7.49 8.36 -7.42
N VAL A 72 -7.07 9.13 -6.42
CA VAL A 72 -7.91 10.17 -5.79
C VAL A 72 -8.28 11.25 -6.81
N GLY A 73 -7.34 11.73 -7.61
CA GLY A 73 -7.58 12.71 -8.67
C GLY A 73 -8.62 12.23 -9.68
N ARG A 74 -8.60 10.95 -10.05
CA ARG A 74 -9.62 10.36 -10.95
C ARG A 74 -11.01 10.28 -10.30
N VAL A 75 -11.10 9.99 -9.00
CA VAL A 75 -12.38 10.03 -8.27
C VAL A 75 -12.94 11.44 -8.24
N ILE A 76 -12.10 12.44 -7.94
CA ILE A 76 -12.50 13.85 -7.91
C ILE A 76 -13.01 14.30 -9.30
N ALA A 77 -12.22 14.07 -10.34
CA ALA A 77 -12.58 14.43 -11.71
C ALA A 77 -13.89 13.75 -12.15
N ALA A 78 -14.11 12.48 -11.78
CA ALA A 78 -15.35 11.78 -12.09
C ALA A 78 -16.56 12.34 -11.32
N ALA A 79 -16.38 12.74 -10.07
CA ALA A 79 -17.42 13.40 -9.27
C ALA A 79 -17.79 14.76 -9.87
N GLU A 80 -16.82 15.57 -10.26
CA GLU A 80 -17.03 16.87 -10.93
C GLU A 80 -17.75 16.71 -12.28
N ALA A 81 -17.33 15.71 -13.07
CA ALA A 81 -17.94 15.41 -14.39
C ALA A 81 -19.42 14.95 -14.28
N SER A 82 -19.88 14.52 -13.11
CA SER A 82 -21.28 14.15 -12.90
C SER A 82 -22.25 15.34 -12.97
N GLY A 83 -21.78 16.57 -12.84
CA GLY A 83 -22.60 17.78 -12.73
C GLY A 83 -23.36 17.91 -11.41
N GLU A 84 -23.19 16.97 -10.49
CA GLU A 84 -23.83 16.95 -9.18
C GLU A 84 -22.87 17.49 -8.08
N ARG A 85 -23.43 17.98 -7.00
CA ARG A 85 -22.62 18.37 -5.82
C ARG A 85 -22.28 17.15 -5.00
N VAL A 86 -21.06 16.59 -5.21
CA VAL A 86 -20.54 15.41 -4.52
C VAL A 86 -19.37 15.80 -3.64
N ALA A 87 -19.43 15.43 -2.35
CA ALA A 87 -18.30 15.58 -1.44
C ALA A 87 -17.38 14.36 -1.59
N VAL A 88 -16.09 14.58 -1.88
CA VAL A 88 -15.09 13.50 -1.96
C VAL A 88 -14.15 13.62 -0.78
N HIS A 89 -14.02 12.54 -0.01
CA HIS A 89 -13.05 12.38 1.07
C HIS A 89 -12.07 11.28 0.68
N ALA A 90 -10.77 11.51 0.87
CA ALA A 90 -9.74 10.53 0.52
C ALA A 90 -9.07 9.95 1.77
N VAL A 91 -9.00 8.61 1.84
CA VAL A 91 -8.08 7.90 2.74
C VAL A 91 -6.81 7.65 1.95
N ARG A 92 -5.84 8.55 2.10
CA ARG A 92 -4.61 8.54 1.30
C ARG A 92 -3.55 7.61 1.86
N SER A 93 -3.46 7.49 3.18
CA SER A 93 -2.47 6.65 3.87
C SER A 93 -3.10 5.89 5.03
N TRP A 94 -2.62 4.68 5.25
CA TRP A 94 -2.88 3.84 6.42
C TRP A 94 -1.61 3.04 6.79
N ALA A 95 -0.44 3.64 6.49
CA ALA A 95 0.89 3.06 6.64
C ALA A 95 1.20 2.55 8.06
N THR A 96 0.71 3.25 9.08
CA THR A 96 0.92 2.92 10.49
C THR A 96 -0.37 2.53 11.21
N GLU A 97 -1.42 2.20 10.46
CA GLU A 97 -2.66 1.69 11.07
C GLU A 97 -2.36 0.45 11.91
N PRO A 98 -2.72 0.42 13.20
CA PRO A 98 -2.33 -0.67 14.09
C PRO A 98 -2.71 -2.06 13.59
N ALA A 99 -3.90 -2.23 13.02
CA ALA A 99 -4.36 -3.51 12.49
C ALA A 99 -3.51 -3.98 11.29
N PHE A 100 -3.03 -3.05 10.45
CA PHE A 100 -2.12 -3.36 9.35
C PHE A 100 -0.73 -3.74 9.86
N VAL A 101 -0.18 -2.96 10.78
CA VAL A 101 1.12 -3.25 11.40
C VAL A 101 1.10 -4.62 12.09
N ASP A 102 0.06 -4.91 12.86
CA ASP A 102 -0.14 -6.20 13.53
C ASP A 102 -0.24 -7.37 12.53
N PHE A 103 -0.94 -7.16 11.42
CA PHE A 103 -1.06 -8.17 10.37
C PHE A 103 0.31 -8.53 9.78
N VAL A 104 1.10 -7.52 9.41
CA VAL A 104 2.45 -7.72 8.85
C VAL A 104 3.39 -8.35 9.90
N ALA A 105 3.35 -7.86 11.14
CA ALA A 105 4.19 -8.37 12.21
C ALA A 105 3.90 -9.85 12.50
N ARG A 106 2.64 -10.26 12.57
CA ARG A 106 2.27 -11.68 12.75
C ARG A 106 2.72 -12.58 11.61
N ASP A 107 2.64 -12.12 10.36
CA ASP A 107 3.14 -12.90 9.23
C ASP A 107 4.65 -13.08 9.29
N LEU A 108 5.39 -12.00 9.54
CA LEU A 108 6.83 -12.02 9.69
C LEU A 108 7.28 -12.87 10.88
N GLN A 109 6.59 -12.80 12.03
CA GLN A 109 6.91 -13.62 13.19
C GLN A 109 6.88 -15.12 12.84
N ARG A 110 5.81 -15.59 12.17
CA ARG A 110 5.71 -17.01 11.71
C ARG A 110 6.88 -17.42 10.82
N ARG A 111 7.35 -16.54 9.95
CA ARG A 111 8.51 -16.80 9.07
C ARG A 111 9.81 -16.80 9.86
N LEU A 112 9.98 -15.88 10.79
CA LEU A 112 11.14 -15.78 11.67
C LEU A 112 11.27 -16.97 12.61
N ASP A 113 10.15 -17.55 13.07
CA ASP A 113 10.15 -18.72 13.97
C ASP A 113 10.71 -19.97 13.32
N THR A 114 10.61 -20.07 11.98
CA THR A 114 11.11 -21.22 11.20
C THR A 114 12.40 -20.94 10.45
N ALA A 115 12.87 -19.69 10.43
CA ALA A 115 14.06 -19.28 9.69
C ALA A 115 15.35 -19.74 10.38
N ALA A 116 16.33 -20.16 9.58
CA ALA A 116 17.69 -20.35 10.07
C ALA A 116 18.31 -19.02 10.50
N ARG A 117 19.02 -19.01 11.60
CA ARG A 117 19.61 -17.79 12.20
C ARG A 117 21.10 -17.67 11.90
N PRO A 118 21.65 -16.46 11.76
CA PRO A 118 20.96 -15.17 11.83
C PRO A 118 20.02 -14.92 10.62
N ALA A 119 18.86 -14.32 10.88
CA ALA A 119 17.90 -13.96 9.84
C ALA A 119 17.82 -12.42 9.67
N ARG A 120 17.69 -11.96 8.42
CA ARG A 120 17.53 -10.56 8.05
C ARG A 120 16.18 -10.34 7.38
N VAL A 121 15.40 -9.37 7.86
CA VAL A 121 14.17 -8.92 7.19
C VAL A 121 14.50 -7.75 6.26
N LEU A 122 14.12 -7.84 5.01
CA LEU A 122 14.16 -6.72 4.07
C LEU A 122 12.72 -6.26 3.80
N PHE A 123 12.35 -5.14 4.40
CA PHE A 123 11.09 -4.47 4.04
C PHE A 123 11.25 -3.87 2.65
N THR A 124 10.29 -4.13 1.78
CA THR A 124 10.40 -3.69 0.39
C THR A 124 9.10 -3.11 -0.12
N ALA A 125 9.23 -2.10 -0.95
CA ALA A 125 8.12 -1.49 -1.67
C ALA A 125 8.56 -1.20 -3.11
N HIS A 126 7.58 -0.88 -3.97
CA HIS A 126 7.87 -0.53 -5.36
C HIS A 126 8.73 0.73 -5.42
N SER A 127 9.84 0.69 -6.15
CA SER A 127 10.66 1.88 -6.36
C SER A 127 9.90 2.90 -7.20
N LEU A 128 10.03 4.17 -6.84
CA LEU A 128 9.52 5.31 -7.59
C LEU A 128 10.70 6.18 -8.07
N PRO A 129 10.52 7.02 -9.11
CA PRO A 129 11.55 7.95 -9.56
C PRO A 129 12.03 8.85 -8.41
N ALA A 130 13.35 8.96 -8.23
CA ALA A 130 13.94 9.67 -7.09
C ALA A 130 13.54 11.15 -7.01
N ARG A 131 13.08 11.76 -8.12
CA ARG A 131 12.56 13.14 -8.15
C ARG A 131 11.39 13.39 -7.19
N ILE A 132 10.70 12.32 -6.70
CA ILE A 132 9.66 12.49 -5.68
C ILE A 132 10.21 13.07 -4.38
N LEU A 133 11.50 12.87 -4.10
CA LEU A 133 12.17 13.45 -2.93
C LEU A 133 12.21 14.97 -3.00
N ASP A 134 12.36 15.53 -4.20
CA ASP A 134 12.43 16.98 -4.44
C ASP A 134 11.09 17.68 -4.18
N THR A 135 10.00 16.92 -4.29
CA THR A 135 8.62 17.43 -4.05
C THR A 135 8.11 17.16 -2.64
N GLY A 136 8.90 16.47 -1.80
CA GLY A 136 8.49 16.11 -0.45
C GLY A 136 7.38 15.04 -0.40
N ASP A 137 7.31 14.16 -1.41
CA ASP A 137 6.36 13.06 -1.45
C ASP A 137 6.52 12.16 -0.22
N PRO A 138 5.44 11.83 0.52
CA PRO A 138 5.54 11.12 1.79
C PRO A 138 5.92 9.64 1.65
N TYR A 139 5.86 9.07 0.47
CA TYR A 139 5.99 7.64 0.22
C TYR A 139 7.20 6.98 0.90
N PRO A 140 8.45 7.50 0.74
CA PRO A 140 9.60 6.85 1.37
C PRO A 140 9.57 6.90 2.90
N ALA A 141 9.05 8.00 3.44
CA ALA A 141 8.92 8.17 4.88
C ALA A 141 7.84 7.23 5.46
N GLU A 142 6.72 7.06 4.76
CA GLU A 142 5.65 6.16 5.19
C GLU A 142 6.04 4.69 5.10
N VAL A 143 6.77 4.28 4.05
CA VAL A 143 7.34 2.91 3.97
C VAL A 143 8.28 2.66 5.14
N ARG A 144 9.12 3.64 5.49
CA ARG A 144 9.99 3.56 6.67
C ARG A 144 9.20 3.47 7.96
N ALA A 145 8.18 4.28 8.14
CA ALA A 145 7.35 4.25 9.35
C ALA A 145 6.66 2.90 9.55
N THR A 146 6.16 2.27 8.48
CA THR A 146 5.63 0.90 8.53
C THR A 146 6.72 -0.10 8.98
N ALA A 147 7.89 -0.04 8.36
CA ALA A 147 9.00 -0.95 8.69
C ALA A 147 9.45 -0.80 10.15
N GLU A 148 9.58 0.43 10.63
CA GLU A 148 9.94 0.73 12.02
C GLU A 148 8.90 0.22 13.02
N ALA A 149 7.61 0.45 12.75
CA ALA A 149 6.52 0.01 13.61
C ALA A 149 6.48 -1.54 13.72
N VAL A 150 6.59 -2.23 12.59
CA VAL A 150 6.64 -3.69 12.55
C VAL A 150 7.90 -4.23 13.22
N ALA A 151 9.06 -3.65 12.92
CA ALA A 151 10.33 -4.05 13.51
C ALA A 151 10.35 -3.87 15.04
N ALA A 152 9.75 -2.79 15.53
CA ALA A 152 9.62 -2.54 16.96
C ALA A 152 8.80 -3.62 17.67
N GLN A 153 7.66 -4.06 17.08
CA GLN A 153 6.85 -5.16 17.63
C GLN A 153 7.61 -6.49 17.68
N LEU A 154 8.50 -6.73 16.69
CA LEU A 154 9.28 -7.95 16.58
C LEU A 154 10.64 -7.89 17.31
N GLY A 155 10.97 -6.77 17.94
CA GLY A 155 12.26 -6.55 18.58
C GLY A 155 13.46 -6.60 17.63
N LEU A 156 13.25 -6.29 16.35
CA LEU A 156 14.29 -6.28 15.33
C LEU A 156 15.09 -4.97 15.39
N ARG A 157 16.41 -5.06 15.22
CA ARG A 157 17.29 -3.89 15.16
C ARG A 157 17.62 -3.55 13.71
N GLU A 158 17.59 -2.27 13.38
CA GLU A 158 18.00 -1.78 12.06
C GLU A 158 19.45 -2.20 11.75
N ARG A 159 19.72 -2.48 10.48
CA ARG A 159 21.02 -2.93 9.92
C ARG A 159 21.52 -4.29 10.39
N THR A 160 21.00 -4.83 11.46
CA THR A 160 21.36 -6.18 11.95
C THR A 160 20.19 -7.17 11.86
N GLY A 161 18.98 -6.74 12.11
CA GLY A 161 17.75 -7.53 12.03
C GLY A 161 16.89 -7.17 10.81
N TRP A 162 16.91 -5.90 10.40
CA TRP A 162 16.12 -5.46 9.24
C TRP A 162 16.76 -4.28 8.51
N ASP A 163 16.35 -4.09 7.25
CA ASP A 163 16.64 -2.94 6.39
C ASP A 163 15.48 -2.68 5.44
N ILE A 164 15.54 -1.56 4.70
CA ILE A 164 14.65 -1.26 3.58
C ILE A 164 15.39 -1.42 2.26
N ALA A 165 14.73 -2.05 1.29
CA ALA A 165 15.21 -2.12 -0.07
C ALA A 165 14.04 -1.92 -1.05
N TRP A 166 14.33 -1.37 -2.22
CA TRP A 166 13.33 -1.03 -3.21
C TRP A 166 13.33 -2.02 -4.37
N GLN A 167 12.14 -2.30 -4.92
CA GLN A 167 12.02 -3.26 -6.02
C GLN A 167 11.36 -2.65 -7.26
N SER A 168 11.54 -3.33 -8.39
CA SER A 168 10.81 -3.02 -9.63
C SER A 168 11.02 -1.59 -10.14
N ALA A 169 12.21 -1.04 -9.99
CA ALA A 169 12.58 0.22 -10.63
C ALA A 169 12.29 0.18 -12.13
N GLY A 170 11.81 1.27 -12.70
CA GLY A 170 11.55 1.40 -14.12
C GLY A 170 12.84 1.36 -14.94
N ARG A 171 12.69 1.15 -16.26
CA ARG A 171 13.81 1.10 -17.21
C ARG A 171 14.11 2.47 -17.84
N THR A 172 13.78 3.56 -17.15
CA THR A 172 14.14 4.91 -17.61
C THR A 172 15.55 5.26 -17.15
N PRO A 173 16.24 6.20 -17.82
CA PRO A 173 17.56 6.66 -17.39
C PRO A 173 17.53 7.49 -16.10
N ASP A 174 16.35 7.89 -15.62
CA ASP A 174 16.21 8.67 -14.39
C ASP A 174 16.62 7.83 -13.17
N PRO A 175 17.17 8.46 -12.12
CA PRO A 175 17.41 7.77 -10.86
C PRO A 175 16.10 7.35 -10.19
N TRP A 176 16.14 6.18 -9.54
CA TRP A 176 15.03 5.58 -8.80
C TRP A 176 15.39 5.45 -7.33
N LEU A 177 14.39 5.28 -6.46
CA LEU A 177 14.63 5.04 -5.03
C LEU A 177 15.49 3.77 -4.86
N GLY A 178 16.47 3.85 -3.96
CA GLY A 178 17.40 2.77 -3.63
C GLY A 178 17.62 2.63 -2.12
N PRO A 179 18.35 1.60 -1.69
CA PRO A 179 19.04 0.60 -2.52
C PRO A 179 18.09 -0.41 -3.19
N ASP A 180 18.51 -0.96 -4.33
CA ASP A 180 17.76 -2.00 -5.04
C ASP A 180 17.77 -3.32 -4.25
N LEU A 181 16.62 -4.03 -4.26
CA LEU A 181 16.42 -5.27 -3.49
C LEU A 181 17.39 -6.39 -3.91
N ALA A 182 17.58 -6.61 -5.21
CA ALA A 182 18.45 -7.68 -5.68
C ALA A 182 19.92 -7.38 -5.32
N THR A 183 20.34 -6.14 -5.47
CA THR A 183 21.67 -5.65 -5.07
C THR A 183 21.87 -5.80 -3.56
N THR A 184 20.86 -5.46 -2.76
CA THR A 184 20.90 -5.62 -1.30
C THR A 184 21.05 -7.08 -0.89
N ILE A 185 20.28 -8.00 -1.50
CA ILE A 185 20.39 -9.43 -1.23
C ILE A 185 21.78 -9.96 -1.64
N ALA A 186 22.28 -9.56 -2.82
CA ALA A 186 23.60 -9.95 -3.27
C ALA A 186 24.71 -9.48 -2.32
N GLY A 187 24.59 -8.28 -1.75
CA GLY A 187 25.52 -7.73 -0.76
C GLY A 187 25.53 -8.48 0.58
N LEU A 188 24.50 -9.28 0.87
CA LEU A 188 24.46 -10.15 2.05
C LEU A 188 25.14 -11.50 1.80
N SER A 189 25.48 -11.81 0.56
CA SER A 189 26.22 -13.05 0.21
C SER A 189 27.62 -13.02 0.84
N GLY A 190 27.94 -14.11 1.55
CA GLY A 190 29.23 -14.21 2.29
C GLY A 190 29.24 -13.52 3.66
N SER A 191 28.11 -12.90 4.08
CA SER A 191 27.91 -12.46 5.46
C SER A 191 27.51 -13.66 6.35
N ASP A 192 27.31 -13.39 7.64
CA ASP A 192 26.80 -14.37 8.60
C ASP A 192 25.29 -14.63 8.48
N VAL A 193 24.58 -13.90 7.63
CA VAL A 193 23.12 -14.02 7.45
C VAL A 193 22.79 -15.37 6.79
N ALA A 194 22.07 -16.21 7.53
CA ALA A 194 21.64 -17.52 7.05
C ALA A 194 20.31 -17.48 6.27
N THR A 195 19.44 -16.52 6.59
CA THR A 195 18.12 -16.37 5.93
C THR A 195 17.81 -14.91 5.67
N VAL A 196 17.36 -14.61 4.45
CA VAL A 196 16.75 -13.31 4.10
C VAL A 196 15.25 -13.51 3.93
N ILE A 197 14.45 -12.73 4.67
CA ILE A 197 12.99 -12.68 4.54
C ILE A 197 12.62 -11.38 3.87
N VAL A 198 11.99 -11.46 2.71
CA VAL A 198 11.48 -10.29 1.98
C VAL A 198 10.04 -10.03 2.39
N ALA A 199 9.78 -8.84 2.93
CA ALA A 199 8.47 -8.34 3.35
C ALA A 199 8.02 -7.25 2.36
N ALA A 200 7.06 -7.60 1.46
CA ALA A 200 6.53 -6.75 0.40
C ALA A 200 5.09 -6.31 0.68
#